data_1846a0bc7b52c7bc3ac9ce6db3a751d5
#
_entry.id   1846a0bc7b52c7bc3ac9ce6db3a751d5
#
_cell.length_a   1.000
_cell.length_b   1.000
_cell.length_c   1.000
_cell.angle_alpha   90.00
_cell.angle_beta   90.00
_cell.angle_gamma   90.00
#
_symmetry.space_group_name_H-M   'P 1'
#
loop_
_entity.id
_entity.type
_entity.pdbx_description
1 polymer ?
#
loop_
_entity_poly.entity_id
_entity_poly.type
_entity_poly.pdbx_seq_one_letter_code
_entity_poly.pdbx_strand_id
1 'polypeptide(L)'
;MTNPLQALGRYVLDALRALGHNALFFGELLRSVPAALRRPFLVVAQVHAIGNLSLVIIMSSGLAVGFVLALQMYYALVTYGAAESLGLIVNLSLVRELGPVVTALLFAGRAGTSLTAEIGLMKAGEQLAAMEMMAIDPKSRVLAPRLIGGIIAMPVLAALFSAVGILGAYVVAVYLIGVDSGNFWSIMQNGVDVWRDVGNGIVKSFVFGVICTFVAVYQGYETNATPEGVAHATTRTVVIASLAVLASDFVLTALMFTH
;
A
#
# COMPACT_ATOMS: atom_id res chain seq x y z
N MET A 1 18.63 -39.45 9.99
CA MET A 1 17.82 -39.32 8.75
C MET A 1 16.42 -38.91 9.16
N THR A 2 16.06 -37.66 8.97
CA THR A 2 14.71 -37.14 9.30
C THR A 2 13.74 -37.66 8.25
N ASN A 3 12.69 -38.37 8.66
CA ASN A 3 11.62 -38.84 7.77
C ASN A 3 11.01 -37.63 7.01
N PRO A 4 10.88 -37.69 5.67
CA PRO A 4 10.36 -36.59 4.89
C PRO A 4 8.95 -36.15 5.34
N LEU A 5 8.13 -37.08 5.83
CA LEU A 5 6.82 -36.79 6.43
C LEU A 5 6.92 -35.96 7.73
N GLN A 6 7.94 -36.23 8.57
CA GLN A 6 8.16 -35.44 9.79
C GLN A 6 8.71 -34.03 9.47
N ALA A 7 9.50 -33.89 8.40
CA ALA A 7 9.97 -32.59 7.95
C ALA A 7 8.80 -31.74 7.41
N LEU A 8 7.92 -32.34 6.62
CA LEU A 8 6.70 -31.67 6.11
C LEU A 8 5.76 -31.28 7.26
N GLY A 9 5.53 -32.20 8.21
CA GLY A 9 4.68 -31.93 9.38
C GLY A 9 5.23 -30.78 10.23
N ARG A 10 6.53 -30.71 10.46
CA ARG A 10 7.18 -29.60 11.17
C ARG A 10 6.99 -28.28 10.42
N TYR A 11 7.24 -28.27 9.11
CA TYR A 11 7.07 -27.08 8.28
C TYR A 11 5.64 -26.52 8.35
N VAL A 12 4.63 -27.40 8.26
CA VAL A 12 3.21 -26.99 8.37
C VAL A 12 2.89 -26.45 9.77
N LEU A 13 3.37 -27.13 10.82
CA LEU A 13 3.14 -26.66 12.20
C LEU A 13 3.84 -25.33 12.47
N ASP A 14 5.05 -25.13 11.97
CA ASP A 14 5.77 -23.87 12.14
C ASP A 14 5.11 -22.74 11.35
N ALA A 15 4.58 -23.00 10.15
CA ALA A 15 3.77 -22.04 9.40
C ALA A 15 2.47 -21.67 10.15
N LEU A 16 1.76 -22.64 10.71
CA LEU A 16 0.56 -22.39 11.50
C LEU A 16 0.86 -21.62 12.79
N ARG A 17 1.96 -21.90 13.46
CA ARG A 17 2.42 -21.15 14.64
C ARG A 17 2.75 -19.71 14.28
N ALA A 18 3.47 -19.50 13.16
CA ALA A 18 3.79 -18.15 12.67
C ALA A 18 2.52 -17.37 12.35
N LEU A 19 1.54 -17.97 11.67
CA LEU A 19 0.24 -17.36 11.40
C LEU A 19 -0.51 -17.01 12.69
N GLY A 20 -0.53 -17.94 13.66
CA GLY A 20 -1.15 -17.70 14.97
C GLY A 20 -0.49 -16.54 15.72
N HIS A 21 0.84 -16.48 15.73
CA HIS A 21 1.59 -15.40 16.37
C HIS A 21 1.30 -14.05 15.71
N ASN A 22 1.30 -14.00 14.37
CA ASN A 22 0.94 -12.79 13.62
C ASN A 22 -0.48 -12.31 13.93
N ALA A 23 -1.45 -13.25 14.00
CA ALA A 23 -2.84 -12.92 14.30
C ALA A 23 -3.01 -12.39 15.73
N LEU A 24 -2.33 -12.98 16.71
CA LEU A 24 -2.34 -12.51 18.10
C LEU A 24 -1.72 -11.12 18.22
N PHE A 25 -0.57 -10.90 17.58
CA PHE A 25 0.08 -9.58 17.56
C PHE A 25 -0.83 -8.52 16.91
N PHE A 26 -1.50 -8.86 15.80
CA PHE A 26 -2.46 -7.97 15.16
C PHE A 26 -3.63 -7.64 16.10
N GLY A 27 -4.16 -8.63 16.82
CA GLY A 27 -5.22 -8.43 17.81
C GLY A 27 -4.80 -7.52 18.98
N GLU A 28 -3.57 -7.68 19.48
CA GLU A 28 -3.01 -6.81 20.52
C GLU A 28 -2.80 -5.38 20.00
N LEU A 29 -2.32 -5.24 18.78
CA LEU A 29 -2.13 -3.95 18.14
C LEU A 29 -3.47 -3.24 17.93
N LEU A 30 -4.52 -3.95 17.50
CA LEU A 30 -5.87 -3.40 17.37
C LEU A 30 -6.45 -2.95 18.71
N ARG A 31 -6.19 -3.68 19.80
CA ARG A 31 -6.59 -3.26 21.17
C ARG A 31 -5.89 -1.97 21.60
N SER A 32 -4.71 -1.68 21.06
CA SER A 32 -3.95 -0.46 21.35
C SER A 32 -4.41 0.75 20.52
N VAL A 33 -5.19 0.54 19.44
CA VAL A 33 -5.69 1.60 18.55
C VAL A 33 -6.52 2.67 19.29
N PRO A 34 -7.48 2.33 20.18
CA PRO A 34 -8.25 3.35 20.91
C PRO A 34 -7.39 4.26 21.78
N ALA A 35 -6.30 3.73 22.35
CA ALA A 35 -5.36 4.52 23.13
C ALA A 35 -4.55 5.49 22.26
N ALA A 36 -4.19 5.07 21.05
CA ALA A 36 -3.51 5.92 20.07
C ALA A 36 -4.43 7.04 19.54
N LEU A 37 -5.71 6.74 19.29
CA LEU A 37 -6.70 7.73 18.84
C LEU A 37 -6.97 8.83 19.86
N ARG A 38 -6.80 8.57 21.15
CA ARG A 38 -6.85 9.61 22.21
C ARG A 38 -5.71 10.62 22.13
N ARG A 39 -4.71 10.36 21.27
CA ARG A 39 -3.53 11.22 21.06
C ARG A 39 -3.38 11.56 19.58
N PRO A 40 -4.31 12.35 19.01
CA PRO A 40 -4.38 12.59 17.57
C PRO A 40 -3.11 13.24 17.01
N PHE A 41 -2.41 14.01 17.83
CA PHE A 41 -1.13 14.63 17.45
C PHE A 41 -0.09 13.61 16.97
N LEU A 42 0.00 12.44 17.64
CA LEU A 42 0.93 11.38 17.23
C LEU A 42 0.54 10.77 15.89
N VAL A 43 -0.77 10.57 15.68
CA VAL A 43 -1.28 10.03 14.40
C VAL A 43 -1.03 11.01 13.26
N VAL A 44 -1.35 12.29 13.46
CA VAL A 44 -1.13 13.35 12.44
C VAL A 44 0.35 13.47 12.09
N ALA A 45 1.23 13.44 13.09
CA ALA A 45 2.68 13.45 12.86
C ALA A 45 3.13 12.25 12.00
N GLN A 46 2.58 11.06 12.22
CA GLN A 46 2.88 9.87 11.42
C GLN A 46 2.31 9.96 10.00
N VAL A 47 1.06 10.43 9.85
CA VAL A 47 0.47 10.67 8.51
C VAL A 47 1.32 11.64 7.71
N HIS A 48 1.78 12.73 8.34
CA HIS A 48 2.65 13.70 7.69
C HIS A 48 4.01 13.11 7.32
N ALA A 49 4.67 12.40 8.22
CA ALA A 49 5.98 11.80 7.96
C ALA A 49 5.93 10.73 6.85
N ILE A 50 4.93 9.85 6.91
CA ILE A 50 4.74 8.78 5.93
C ILE A 50 4.28 9.37 4.58
N GLY A 51 3.28 10.25 4.60
CA GLY A 51 2.67 10.82 3.41
C GLY A 51 3.60 11.76 2.67
N ASN A 52 4.08 12.81 3.33
CA ASN A 52 4.88 13.86 2.69
C ASN A 52 6.14 13.33 2.01
N LEU A 53 6.88 12.49 2.72
CA LEU A 53 8.11 11.93 2.17
C LEU A 53 7.85 10.91 1.02
N SER A 54 6.64 10.35 0.88
CA SER A 54 6.28 9.45 -0.22
C SER A 54 5.72 10.18 -1.44
N LEU A 55 5.26 11.43 -1.29
CA LEU A 55 4.58 12.20 -2.33
C LEU A 55 5.38 12.28 -3.64
N VAL A 56 6.65 12.66 -3.57
CA VAL A 56 7.47 12.89 -4.77
C VAL A 56 7.60 11.61 -5.61
N ILE A 57 7.87 10.47 -4.97
CA ILE A 57 7.99 9.19 -5.66
C ILE A 57 6.64 8.78 -6.27
N ILE A 58 5.56 8.92 -5.52
CA ILE A 58 4.23 8.49 -5.95
C ILE A 58 3.72 9.36 -7.08
N MET A 59 3.87 10.68 -7.00
CA MET A 59 3.43 11.59 -8.05
C MET A 59 4.25 11.43 -9.33
N SER A 60 5.58 11.33 -9.24
CA SER A 60 6.43 11.12 -10.41
C SER A 60 6.16 9.76 -11.08
N SER A 61 5.95 8.72 -10.30
CA SER A 61 5.58 7.40 -10.82
C SER A 61 4.19 7.39 -11.44
N GLY A 62 3.21 8.07 -10.82
CA GLY A 62 1.86 8.23 -11.38
C GLY A 62 1.88 8.90 -12.74
N LEU A 63 2.65 10.00 -12.86
CA LEU A 63 2.82 10.72 -14.12
C LEU A 63 3.43 9.81 -15.20
N ALA A 64 4.52 9.10 -14.89
CA ALA A 64 5.18 8.19 -15.81
C ALA A 64 4.28 7.04 -16.27
N VAL A 65 3.55 6.43 -15.32
CA VAL A 65 2.59 5.37 -15.63
C VAL A 65 1.45 5.91 -16.50
N GLY A 66 0.94 7.11 -16.21
CA GLY A 66 -0.07 7.77 -17.05
C GLY A 66 0.38 7.98 -18.48
N PHE A 67 1.61 8.44 -18.70
CA PHE A 67 2.21 8.60 -20.03
C PHE A 67 2.24 7.29 -20.81
N VAL A 68 2.76 6.24 -20.19
CA VAL A 68 2.90 4.92 -20.82
C VAL A 68 1.53 4.31 -21.12
N LEU A 69 0.58 4.41 -20.18
CA LEU A 69 -0.77 3.89 -20.39
C LEU A 69 -1.50 4.58 -21.55
N ALA A 70 -1.40 5.90 -21.63
CA ALA A 70 -2.03 6.63 -22.74
C ALA A 70 -1.52 6.15 -24.10
N LEU A 71 -0.20 5.99 -24.23
CA LEU A 71 0.40 5.48 -25.47
C LEU A 71 -0.03 4.03 -25.79
N GLN A 72 0.10 3.13 -24.82
CA GLN A 72 -0.23 1.72 -25.02
C GLN A 72 -1.72 1.52 -25.33
N MET A 73 -2.60 2.16 -24.58
CA MET A 73 -4.04 2.04 -24.77
C MET A 73 -4.50 2.69 -26.07
N TYR A 74 -3.87 3.81 -26.48
CA TYR A 74 -4.18 4.42 -27.78
C TYR A 74 -3.90 3.47 -28.93
N TYR A 75 -2.69 2.89 -29.02
CA TYR A 75 -2.34 1.95 -30.09
C TYR A 75 -3.24 0.72 -30.09
N ALA A 76 -3.60 0.21 -28.93
CA ALA A 76 -4.54 -0.90 -28.82
C ALA A 76 -5.94 -0.50 -29.34
N LEU A 77 -6.46 0.65 -28.91
CA LEU A 77 -7.80 1.12 -29.26
C LEU A 77 -7.94 1.51 -30.74
N VAL A 78 -6.93 2.08 -31.35
CA VAL A 78 -6.91 2.39 -32.80
C VAL A 78 -7.11 1.13 -33.63
N THR A 79 -6.50 0.02 -33.23
CA THR A 79 -6.65 -1.27 -33.94
C THR A 79 -8.11 -1.75 -33.97
N TYR A 80 -8.89 -1.39 -32.96
CA TYR A 80 -10.33 -1.74 -32.87
C TYR A 80 -11.28 -0.60 -33.27
N GLY A 81 -10.75 0.52 -33.77
CA GLY A 81 -11.58 1.68 -34.16
C GLY A 81 -12.23 2.41 -32.98
N ALA A 82 -11.72 2.25 -31.75
CA ALA A 82 -12.31 2.77 -30.52
C ALA A 82 -11.42 3.83 -29.82
N ALA A 83 -10.62 4.58 -30.58
CA ALA A 83 -9.68 5.57 -30.07
C ALA A 83 -10.32 6.63 -29.16
N GLU A 84 -11.59 6.96 -29.40
CA GLU A 84 -12.35 7.92 -28.59
C GLU A 84 -12.53 7.48 -27.13
N SER A 85 -12.55 6.17 -26.85
CA SER A 85 -12.71 5.62 -25.50
C SER A 85 -11.43 5.66 -24.64
N LEU A 86 -10.35 6.25 -25.15
CA LEU A 86 -9.04 6.29 -24.48
C LEU A 86 -9.15 6.85 -23.04
N GLY A 87 -9.80 7.99 -22.87
CA GLY A 87 -9.93 8.66 -21.57
C GLY A 87 -10.64 7.77 -20.53
N LEU A 88 -11.69 7.08 -20.92
CA LEU A 88 -12.43 6.17 -20.06
C LEU A 88 -11.59 4.97 -19.62
N ILE A 89 -10.94 4.29 -20.56
CA ILE A 89 -10.18 3.08 -20.27
C ILE A 89 -8.97 3.37 -19.41
N VAL A 90 -8.25 4.47 -19.68
CA VAL A 90 -7.12 4.91 -18.85
C VAL A 90 -7.57 5.24 -17.43
N ASN A 91 -8.69 5.96 -17.29
CA ASN A 91 -9.21 6.31 -15.96
C ASN A 91 -9.62 5.06 -15.17
N LEU A 92 -10.40 4.16 -15.77
CA LEU A 92 -10.81 2.92 -15.10
C LEU A 92 -9.61 2.06 -14.71
N SER A 93 -8.60 1.94 -15.57
CA SER A 93 -7.37 1.20 -15.28
C SER A 93 -6.59 1.80 -14.11
N LEU A 94 -6.47 3.13 -14.06
CA LEU A 94 -5.76 3.81 -12.99
C LEU A 94 -6.52 3.78 -11.66
N VAL A 95 -7.80 4.09 -11.67
CA VAL A 95 -8.57 4.24 -10.43
C VAL A 95 -8.90 2.90 -9.78
N ARG A 96 -9.30 1.90 -10.59
CA ARG A 96 -9.74 0.60 -10.06
C ARG A 96 -8.60 -0.33 -9.68
N GLU A 97 -7.49 -0.31 -10.46
CA GLU A 97 -6.45 -1.34 -10.35
C GLU A 97 -5.06 -0.74 -10.10
N LEU A 98 -4.50 -0.04 -11.07
CA LEU A 98 -3.10 0.37 -11.04
C LEU A 98 -2.80 1.39 -9.94
N GLY A 99 -3.71 2.34 -9.69
CA GLY A 99 -3.55 3.33 -8.63
C GLY A 99 -3.32 2.68 -7.27
N PRO A 100 -4.27 1.89 -6.76
CA PRO A 100 -4.11 1.20 -5.48
C PRO A 100 -2.88 0.28 -5.44
N VAL A 101 -2.69 -0.58 -6.45
CA VAL A 101 -1.63 -1.61 -6.43
C VAL A 101 -0.25 -1.00 -6.54
N VAL A 102 -0.01 -0.14 -7.55
CA VAL A 102 1.32 0.46 -7.75
C VAL A 102 1.69 1.34 -6.57
N THR A 103 0.73 2.12 -6.05
CA THR A 103 0.98 2.92 -4.84
C THR A 103 1.33 2.03 -3.65
N ALA A 104 0.67 0.88 -3.48
CA ALA A 104 0.98 -0.05 -2.39
C ALA A 104 2.39 -0.64 -2.48
N LEU A 105 2.83 -1.00 -3.69
CA LEU A 105 4.18 -1.50 -3.92
C LEU A 105 5.26 -0.43 -3.63
N LEU A 106 5.03 0.80 -4.10
CA LEU A 106 5.92 1.94 -3.82
C LEU A 106 5.92 2.29 -2.33
N PHE A 107 4.75 2.25 -1.69
CA PHE A 107 4.59 2.48 -0.27
C PHE A 107 5.34 1.42 0.55
N ALA A 108 5.21 0.14 0.22
CA ALA A 108 5.94 -0.95 0.87
C ALA A 108 7.45 -0.77 0.73
N GLY A 109 7.92 -0.39 -0.45
CA GLY A 109 9.34 -0.18 -0.74
C GLY A 109 9.94 1.02 -0.02
N ARG A 110 9.19 2.10 0.17
CA ARG A 110 9.70 3.33 0.76
C ARG A 110 9.23 3.53 2.21
N ALA A 111 7.94 3.65 2.44
CA ALA A 111 7.38 3.91 3.77
C ALA A 111 7.46 2.67 4.66
N GLY A 112 7.19 1.49 4.10
CA GLY A 112 7.29 0.22 4.82
C GLY A 112 8.70 -0.04 5.34
N THR A 113 9.71 0.13 4.50
CA THR A 113 11.12 -0.02 4.91
C THR A 113 11.54 1.00 5.97
N SER A 114 11.13 2.26 5.81
CA SER A 114 11.42 3.32 6.79
C SER A 114 10.82 3.00 8.16
N LEU A 115 9.53 2.61 8.19
CA LEU A 115 8.85 2.22 9.43
C LEU A 115 9.51 1.02 10.10
N THR A 116 9.85 -0.01 9.32
CA THR A 116 10.55 -1.20 9.83
C THR A 116 11.92 -0.82 10.41
N ALA A 117 12.68 0.00 9.71
CA ALA A 117 13.99 0.44 10.16
C ALA A 117 13.91 1.29 11.43
N GLU A 118 12.98 2.25 11.50
CA GLU A 118 12.79 3.10 12.68
C GLU A 118 12.44 2.27 13.92
N ILE A 119 11.48 1.34 13.81
CA ILE A 119 11.08 0.48 14.93
C ILE A 119 12.23 -0.47 15.32
N GLY A 120 12.91 -1.06 14.34
CA GLY A 120 14.04 -1.94 14.57
C GLY A 120 15.22 -1.23 15.24
N LEU A 121 15.51 0.02 14.84
CA LEU A 121 16.53 0.84 15.48
C LEU A 121 16.14 1.25 16.91
N MET A 122 14.87 1.56 17.17
CA MET A 122 14.37 1.80 18.54
C MET A 122 14.53 0.55 19.42
N LYS A 123 14.35 -0.64 18.85
CA LYS A 123 14.59 -1.90 19.55
C LYS A 123 16.08 -2.14 19.80
N ALA A 124 16.92 -1.94 18.79
CA ALA A 124 18.37 -2.11 18.89
C ALA A 124 19.01 -1.11 19.88
N GLY A 125 18.46 0.10 19.99
CA GLY A 125 18.87 1.11 20.98
C GLY A 125 18.18 1.00 22.34
N GLU A 126 17.54 -0.14 22.64
CA GLU A 126 16.84 -0.45 23.91
C GLU A 126 15.75 0.57 24.30
N GLN A 127 15.33 1.44 23.37
CA GLN A 127 14.32 2.47 23.65
C GLN A 127 12.95 1.85 23.97
N LEU A 128 12.58 0.75 23.30
CA LEU A 128 11.31 0.04 23.58
C LEU A 128 11.34 -0.60 24.97
N ALA A 129 12.44 -1.24 25.36
CA ALA A 129 12.63 -1.81 26.70
C ALA A 129 12.63 -0.72 27.78
N ALA A 130 13.29 0.41 27.54
CA ALA A 130 13.26 1.54 28.46
C ALA A 130 11.84 2.10 28.69
N MET A 131 11.00 2.13 27.64
CA MET A 131 9.58 2.51 27.79
C MET A 131 8.81 1.52 28.68
N GLU A 132 9.03 0.21 28.49
CA GLU A 132 8.39 -0.83 29.32
C GLU A 132 8.81 -0.72 30.78
N MET A 133 10.09 -0.44 31.07
CA MET A 133 10.56 -0.19 32.43
C MET A 133 9.93 1.05 33.09
N MET A 134 9.53 2.05 32.28
CA MET A 134 8.77 3.21 32.74
C MET A 134 7.25 2.98 32.79
N ALA A 135 6.79 1.74 32.65
CA ALA A 135 5.38 1.36 32.57
C ALA A 135 4.61 2.02 31.41
N ILE A 136 5.33 2.34 30.33
CA ILE A 136 4.73 2.86 29.07
C ILE A 136 4.67 1.72 28.07
N ASP A 137 3.48 1.35 27.62
CA ASP A 137 3.30 0.31 26.61
C ASP A 137 3.77 0.82 25.22
N PRO A 138 4.82 0.20 24.63
CA PRO A 138 5.34 0.59 23.31
C PRO A 138 4.32 0.37 22.19
N LYS A 139 3.44 -0.63 22.32
CA LYS A 139 2.43 -0.93 21.31
C LYS A 139 1.46 0.21 21.13
N SER A 140 0.99 0.80 22.23
CA SER A 140 0.05 1.92 22.22
C SER A 140 0.70 3.26 21.87
N ARG A 141 1.97 3.45 22.25
CA ARG A 141 2.68 4.73 22.09
C ARG A 141 3.41 4.87 20.77
N VAL A 142 3.96 3.77 20.23
CA VAL A 142 4.84 3.77 19.05
C VAL A 142 4.19 3.06 17.87
N LEU A 143 3.71 1.81 18.07
CA LEU A 143 3.27 0.98 16.96
C LEU A 143 1.89 1.37 16.44
N ALA A 144 0.90 1.56 17.33
CA ALA A 144 -0.47 1.87 16.92
C ALA A 144 -0.61 3.22 16.18
N PRO A 145 0.06 4.34 16.58
CA PRO A 145 0.02 5.57 15.78
C PRO A 145 0.62 5.41 14.39
N ARG A 146 1.68 4.59 14.25
CA ARG A 146 2.30 4.29 12.95
C ARG A 146 1.37 3.46 12.06
N LEU A 147 0.70 2.46 12.65
CA LEU A 147 -0.30 1.67 11.93
C LEU A 147 -1.42 2.55 11.39
N ILE A 148 -2.03 3.38 12.23
CA ILE A 148 -3.12 4.27 11.83
C ILE A 148 -2.64 5.28 10.79
N GLY A 149 -1.45 5.86 11.00
CA GLY A 149 -0.84 6.81 10.06
C GLY A 149 -0.68 6.25 8.66
N GLY A 150 -0.19 5.02 8.53
CA GLY A 150 -0.05 4.35 7.23
C GLY A 150 -1.38 3.98 6.59
N ILE A 151 -2.35 3.52 7.38
CA ILE A 151 -3.70 3.18 6.90
C ILE A 151 -4.41 4.42 6.33
N ILE A 152 -4.24 5.59 6.95
CA ILE A 152 -4.85 6.84 6.47
C ILE A 152 -4.06 7.41 5.27
N ALA A 153 -2.74 7.36 5.31
CA ALA A 153 -1.91 7.91 4.24
C ALA A 153 -2.09 7.16 2.91
N MET A 154 -2.28 5.84 2.95
CA MET A 154 -2.30 4.99 1.76
C MET A 154 -3.43 5.33 0.76
N PRO A 155 -4.71 5.47 1.15
CA PRO A 155 -5.78 5.86 0.22
C PRO A 155 -5.57 7.26 -0.38
N VAL A 156 -5.05 8.20 0.41
CA VAL A 156 -4.75 9.56 -0.07
C VAL A 156 -3.65 9.51 -1.13
N LEU A 157 -2.59 8.75 -0.90
CA LEU A 157 -1.49 8.60 -1.84
C LEU A 157 -1.94 7.89 -3.13
N ALA A 158 -2.82 6.89 -3.03
CA ALA A 158 -3.39 6.20 -4.19
C ALA A 158 -4.29 7.11 -5.03
N ALA A 159 -5.09 7.95 -4.36
CA ALA A 159 -5.90 8.96 -5.06
C ALA A 159 -5.03 9.99 -5.79
N LEU A 160 -3.96 10.45 -5.15
CA LEU A 160 -3.00 11.38 -5.78
C LEU A 160 -2.27 10.74 -6.96
N PHE A 161 -1.84 9.47 -6.82
CA PHE A 161 -1.25 8.71 -7.93
C PHE A 161 -2.19 8.65 -9.13
N SER A 162 -3.44 8.27 -8.90
CA SER A 162 -4.45 8.16 -9.97
C SER A 162 -4.75 9.50 -10.60
N ALA A 163 -4.91 10.56 -9.81
CA ALA A 163 -5.16 11.92 -10.32
C ALA A 163 -4.01 12.42 -11.20
N VAL A 164 -2.77 12.29 -10.72
CA VAL A 164 -1.58 12.69 -11.50
C VAL A 164 -1.38 11.79 -12.72
N GLY A 165 -1.69 10.50 -12.61
CA GLY A 165 -1.65 9.56 -13.73
C GLY A 165 -2.65 9.91 -14.84
N ILE A 166 -3.88 10.30 -14.49
CA ILE A 166 -4.89 10.78 -15.45
C ILE A 166 -4.44 12.08 -16.12
N LEU A 167 -3.88 13.03 -15.37
CA LEU A 167 -3.32 14.26 -15.92
C LEU A 167 -2.16 13.96 -16.88
N GLY A 168 -1.27 13.03 -16.54
CA GLY A 168 -0.21 12.56 -17.41
C GLY A 168 -0.76 11.96 -18.70
N ALA A 169 -1.74 11.09 -18.59
CA ALA A 169 -2.39 10.47 -19.74
C ALA A 169 -3.08 11.52 -20.64
N TYR A 170 -3.72 12.52 -20.04
CA TYR A 170 -4.31 13.64 -20.78
C TYR A 170 -3.26 14.41 -21.58
N VAL A 171 -2.13 14.73 -20.98
CA VAL A 171 -1.03 15.44 -21.68
C VAL A 171 -0.58 14.67 -22.92
N VAL A 172 -0.36 13.36 -22.80
CA VAL A 172 0.06 12.53 -23.93
C VAL A 172 -1.08 12.39 -24.96
N ALA A 173 -2.29 12.11 -24.53
CA ALA A 173 -3.43 11.89 -25.42
C ALA A 173 -3.74 13.14 -26.27
N VAL A 174 -3.78 14.32 -25.65
CA VAL A 174 -4.20 15.55 -26.32
C VAL A 174 -3.04 16.22 -27.06
N TYR A 175 -1.89 16.41 -26.39
CA TYR A 175 -0.79 17.20 -26.99
C TYR A 175 0.14 16.38 -27.86
N LEU A 176 0.33 15.08 -27.60
CA LEU A 176 1.23 14.25 -28.37
C LEU A 176 0.50 13.46 -29.47
N ILE A 177 -0.67 12.93 -29.18
CA ILE A 177 -1.44 12.06 -30.06
C ILE A 177 -2.48 12.86 -30.88
N GLY A 178 -3.01 13.98 -30.33
CA GLY A 178 -3.99 14.82 -31.01
C GLY A 178 -5.45 14.39 -30.80
N VAL A 179 -5.74 13.64 -29.73
CA VAL A 179 -7.13 13.33 -29.34
C VAL A 179 -7.84 14.61 -28.91
N ASP A 180 -9.10 14.78 -29.32
CA ASP A 180 -9.89 15.96 -28.90
C ASP A 180 -10.05 16.01 -27.39
N SER A 181 -9.69 17.17 -26.80
CA SER A 181 -9.71 17.36 -25.34
C SER A 181 -11.11 17.30 -24.76
N GLY A 182 -12.10 17.82 -25.49
CA GLY A 182 -13.51 17.79 -25.07
C GLY A 182 -14.03 16.36 -25.02
N ASN A 183 -13.69 15.57 -26.04
CA ASN A 183 -14.10 14.17 -26.15
C ASN A 183 -13.44 13.32 -25.06
N PHE A 184 -12.14 13.54 -24.76
CA PHE A 184 -11.43 12.85 -23.69
C PHE A 184 -12.15 12.95 -22.33
N TRP A 185 -12.53 14.17 -21.94
CA TRP A 185 -13.19 14.41 -20.64
C TRP A 185 -14.67 13.99 -20.65
N SER A 186 -15.41 14.25 -21.74
CA SER A 186 -16.85 13.93 -21.81
C SER A 186 -17.12 12.44 -21.74
N ILE A 187 -16.35 11.63 -22.47
CA ILE A 187 -16.50 10.16 -22.42
C ILE A 187 -16.08 9.61 -21.08
N MET A 188 -15.02 10.14 -20.49
CA MET A 188 -14.60 9.76 -19.14
C MET A 188 -15.66 10.06 -18.09
N GLN A 189 -16.27 11.27 -18.10
CA GLN A 189 -17.29 11.66 -17.13
C GLN A 189 -18.58 10.84 -17.27
N ASN A 190 -18.98 10.54 -18.48
CA ASN A 190 -20.20 9.77 -18.73
C ASN A 190 -20.05 8.27 -18.47
N GLY A 191 -18.85 7.73 -18.57
CA GLY A 191 -18.59 6.30 -18.45
C GLY A 191 -18.09 5.84 -17.06
N VAL A 192 -17.75 6.77 -16.15
CA VAL A 192 -17.25 6.44 -14.82
C VAL A 192 -18.35 6.57 -13.76
N ASP A 193 -18.63 5.48 -13.07
CA ASP A 193 -19.44 5.51 -11.86
C ASP A 193 -18.54 5.82 -10.65
N VAL A 194 -18.64 7.08 -10.17
CA VAL A 194 -17.80 7.58 -9.07
C VAL A 194 -17.93 6.69 -7.82
N TRP A 195 -19.14 6.28 -7.46
CA TRP A 195 -19.34 5.46 -6.26
C TRP A 195 -18.78 4.06 -6.41
N ARG A 196 -18.97 3.44 -7.55
CA ARG A 196 -18.53 2.08 -7.79
C ARG A 196 -17.03 2.03 -8.10
N ASP A 197 -16.53 2.90 -8.96
CA ASP A 197 -15.15 2.82 -9.46
C ASP A 197 -14.17 3.42 -8.47
N VAL A 198 -14.41 4.65 -8.02
CA VAL A 198 -13.55 5.31 -7.03
C VAL A 198 -13.71 4.65 -5.66
N GLY A 199 -14.93 4.27 -5.28
CA GLY A 199 -15.20 3.57 -4.04
C GLY A 199 -14.42 2.26 -3.92
N ASN A 200 -14.42 1.44 -4.97
CA ASN A 200 -13.64 0.20 -5.02
C ASN A 200 -12.13 0.46 -4.91
N GLY A 201 -11.62 1.48 -5.60
CA GLY A 201 -10.21 1.90 -5.49
C GLY A 201 -9.83 2.33 -4.06
N ILE A 202 -10.72 3.08 -3.38
CA ILE A 202 -10.50 3.50 -1.99
C ILE A 202 -10.49 2.30 -1.05
N VAL A 203 -11.44 1.37 -1.19
CA VAL A 203 -11.50 0.16 -0.35
C VAL A 203 -10.25 -0.70 -0.54
N LYS A 204 -9.82 -0.93 -1.80
CA LYS A 204 -8.56 -1.62 -2.09
C LYS A 204 -7.37 -0.94 -1.43
N SER A 205 -7.23 0.38 -1.59
CA SER A 205 -6.13 1.16 -1.01
C SER A 205 -6.12 1.07 0.51
N PHE A 206 -7.30 1.09 1.14
CA PHE A 206 -7.42 0.95 2.59
C PHE A 206 -6.92 -0.43 3.05
N VAL A 207 -7.35 -1.51 2.40
CA VAL A 207 -6.89 -2.89 2.71
C VAL A 207 -5.38 -3.01 2.52
N PHE A 208 -4.84 -2.49 1.41
CA PHE A 208 -3.40 -2.50 1.16
C PHE A 208 -2.63 -1.66 2.20
N GLY A 209 -3.21 -0.54 2.65
CA GLY A 209 -2.67 0.26 3.75
C GLY A 209 -2.55 -0.54 5.05
N VAL A 210 -3.58 -1.32 5.39
CA VAL A 210 -3.54 -2.23 6.55
C VAL A 210 -2.45 -3.27 6.38
N ILE A 211 -2.39 -3.95 5.23
CA ILE A 211 -1.41 -5.01 4.95
C ILE A 211 0.03 -4.47 5.02
N CYS A 212 0.34 -3.44 4.23
CA CYS A 212 1.70 -2.91 4.14
C CYS A 212 2.20 -2.37 5.48
N THR A 213 1.34 -1.62 6.18
CA THR A 213 1.74 -0.99 7.45
C THR A 213 1.83 -2.03 8.57
N PHE A 214 0.92 -3.00 8.60
CA PHE A 214 1.00 -4.09 9.57
C PHE A 214 2.28 -4.92 9.39
N VAL A 215 2.59 -5.32 8.17
CA VAL A 215 3.83 -6.07 7.88
C VAL A 215 5.06 -5.26 8.29
N ALA A 216 5.10 -3.96 8.00
CA ALA A 216 6.21 -3.09 8.36
C ALA A 216 6.39 -2.99 9.89
N VAL A 217 5.31 -2.75 10.61
CA VAL A 217 5.32 -2.64 12.08
C VAL A 217 5.70 -3.97 12.73
N TYR A 218 5.15 -5.08 12.23
CA TYR A 218 5.46 -6.42 12.73
C TYR A 218 6.93 -6.80 12.52
N GLN A 219 7.43 -6.64 11.29
CA GLN A 219 8.83 -6.97 10.98
C GLN A 219 9.81 -6.10 11.76
N GLY A 220 9.50 -4.82 11.97
CA GLY A 220 10.32 -3.92 12.78
C GLY A 220 10.34 -4.31 14.25
N TYR A 221 9.21 -4.73 14.81
CA TYR A 221 9.09 -5.11 16.23
C TYR A 221 9.72 -6.49 16.51
N GLU A 222 9.55 -7.47 15.62
CA GLU A 222 10.07 -8.84 15.77
C GLU A 222 11.55 -8.98 15.37
N THR A 223 12.16 -7.95 14.79
CA THR A 223 13.56 -8.03 14.34
C THR A 223 14.52 -8.26 15.50
N ASN A 224 15.65 -8.87 15.21
CA ASN A 224 16.78 -8.95 16.16
C ASN A 224 17.33 -7.54 16.41
N ALA A 225 17.69 -7.26 17.65
CA ALA A 225 18.24 -5.97 18.09
C ALA A 225 19.70 -5.75 17.59
N THR A 226 19.92 -5.94 16.29
CA THR A 226 21.23 -5.77 15.64
C THR A 226 21.06 -5.02 14.32
N PRO A 227 22.08 -4.26 13.86
CA PRO A 227 22.01 -3.57 12.57
C PRO A 227 21.72 -4.51 11.39
N GLU A 228 22.30 -5.71 11.39
CA GLU A 228 22.08 -6.74 10.39
C GLU A 228 20.63 -7.26 10.43
N GLY A 229 20.07 -7.45 11.65
CA GLY A 229 18.68 -7.83 11.85
C GLY A 229 17.73 -6.80 11.24
N VAL A 230 17.97 -5.52 11.46
CA VAL A 230 17.19 -4.41 10.89
C VAL A 230 17.26 -4.41 9.36
N ALA A 231 18.45 -4.60 8.77
CA ALA A 231 18.61 -4.68 7.32
C ALA A 231 17.85 -5.87 6.71
N HIS A 232 17.89 -7.04 7.35
CA HIS A 232 17.10 -8.19 6.92
C HIS A 232 15.60 -7.97 7.08
N ALA A 233 15.16 -7.33 8.15
CA ALA A 233 13.74 -7.03 8.38
C ALA A 233 13.19 -6.08 7.32
N THR A 234 13.93 -5.04 6.92
CA THR A 234 13.51 -4.12 5.86
C THR A 234 13.32 -4.82 4.52
N THR A 235 14.25 -5.70 4.14
CA THR A 235 14.11 -6.51 2.92
C THR A 235 12.90 -7.44 2.98
N ARG A 236 12.70 -8.14 4.11
CA ARG A 236 11.53 -9.00 4.32
C ARG A 236 10.22 -8.23 4.26
N THR A 237 10.19 -7.02 4.80
CA THR A 237 9.01 -6.15 4.75
C THR A 237 8.56 -5.91 3.32
N VAL A 238 9.46 -5.53 2.42
CA VAL A 238 9.12 -5.27 1.02
C VAL A 238 8.59 -6.53 0.36
N VAL A 239 9.30 -7.65 0.51
CA VAL A 239 8.92 -8.90 -0.16
C VAL A 239 7.55 -9.40 0.34
N ILE A 240 7.37 -9.47 1.66
CA ILE A 240 6.12 -10.00 2.24
C ILE A 240 4.96 -9.07 1.93
N ALA A 241 5.13 -7.75 2.10
CA ALA A 241 4.07 -6.78 1.83
C ALA A 241 3.67 -6.79 0.34
N SER A 242 4.63 -6.81 -0.58
CA SER A 242 4.35 -6.84 -2.02
C SER A 242 3.61 -8.11 -2.44
N LEU A 243 4.04 -9.28 -1.96
CA LEU A 243 3.35 -10.53 -2.25
C LEU A 243 1.94 -10.56 -1.64
N ALA A 244 1.77 -10.07 -0.41
CA ALA A 244 0.48 -10.00 0.24
C ALA A 244 -0.48 -9.02 -0.47
N VAL A 245 0.02 -7.88 -0.95
CA VAL A 245 -0.75 -6.93 -1.75
C VAL A 245 -1.21 -7.58 -3.05
N LEU A 246 -0.32 -8.20 -3.82
CA LEU A 246 -0.67 -8.84 -5.10
C LEU A 246 -1.67 -10.00 -4.91
N ALA A 247 -1.49 -10.81 -3.85
CA ALA A 247 -2.42 -11.89 -3.55
C ALA A 247 -3.80 -11.35 -3.12
N SER A 248 -3.83 -10.31 -2.29
CA SER A 248 -5.09 -9.69 -1.84
C SER A 248 -5.77 -8.90 -2.95
N ASP A 249 -5.03 -8.31 -3.87
CA ASP A 249 -5.59 -7.62 -5.03
C ASP A 249 -6.41 -8.57 -5.89
N PHE A 250 -5.87 -9.73 -6.23
CA PHE A 250 -6.60 -10.75 -6.97
C PHE A 250 -7.92 -11.13 -6.29
N VAL A 251 -7.88 -11.37 -4.97
CA VAL A 251 -9.07 -11.74 -4.19
C VAL A 251 -10.09 -10.59 -4.16
N LEU A 252 -9.63 -9.37 -3.91
CA LEU A 252 -10.51 -8.19 -3.86
C LEU A 252 -11.14 -7.91 -5.23
N THR A 253 -10.37 -7.99 -6.31
CA THR A 253 -10.87 -7.84 -7.67
C THR A 253 -11.93 -8.89 -7.98
N ALA A 254 -11.66 -10.16 -7.67
CA ALA A 254 -12.63 -11.24 -7.87
C ALA A 254 -13.94 -11.00 -7.10
N LEU A 255 -13.87 -10.53 -5.84
CA LEU A 255 -15.05 -10.26 -5.03
C LEU A 255 -15.82 -9.01 -5.47
N MET A 256 -15.14 -7.97 -5.96
CA MET A 256 -15.75 -6.69 -6.33
C MET A 256 -16.39 -6.70 -7.72
N PHE A 257 -15.92 -7.56 -8.63
CA PHE A 257 -16.40 -7.61 -10.02
C PHE A 257 -17.23 -8.84 -10.36
N THR A 258 -17.52 -9.70 -9.37
CA THR A 258 -18.40 -10.88 -9.56
C THR A 258 -19.89 -10.54 -9.50
N HIS A 259 -20.25 -9.25 -9.30
CA HIS A 259 -21.65 -8.79 -9.21
C HIS A 259 -21.96 -7.67 -10.20
#